data_bc224b217585976566d8d76cb1e9054b
#
_entry.id   bc224b217585976566d8d76cb1e9054b
#
_cell.length_a   1.000
_cell.length_b   1.000
_cell.length_c   1.000
_cell.angle_alpha   90.00
_cell.angle_beta   90.00
_cell.angle_gamma   90.00
#
_symmetry.space_group_name_H-M   'P 1'
#
loop_
_entity.id
_entity.type
_entity.pdbx_description
1 polymer ?
#
loop_
_entity_poly.entity_id
_entity_poly.type
_entity_poly.pdbx_seq_one_letter_code
_entity_poly.pdbx_strand_id
1 'polypeptide(L)'
;MSMLINPYVFSASGTPGVDWNIRSSAADNAWLAVAWAPSLGLFAAVAQDGAGNRVMTSPDGIAWTTRTSAADNNWTSIVWSPDLSLFVAVSSTGTGNRVMTSPDGITWTSRTSAADNNWRSVAWSPALGLFVAVSLDGTGNRVMTSPDGVTWTIRTSAADNQWLSVAWSPALGLFVAVAISGTGNRVMTSANGTSWTLRSSAADNQWRSVAWSPALGLFVAVAQSGTGNRVMTSPDGINWTIRTSAADNNWMTVVWAPEIGLFAAVASTGSGNRVMTSPDGVNWTARTTPADNGWQGLAWSPALSRFAAVANTGTGNRVMTSP
;
A
#
# COMPACT_ATOMS: atom_id res chain seq x y z
N MET A 1 20.80 -38.99 25.55
CA MET A 1 20.65 -38.10 24.39
C MET A 1 19.24 -37.50 24.49
N SER A 2 19.13 -36.32 25.13
CA SER A 2 17.86 -35.69 25.42
C SER A 2 17.52 -34.76 24.24
N MET A 3 16.43 -35.07 23.53
CA MET A 3 15.84 -34.16 22.54
C MET A 3 15.26 -32.95 23.27
N LEU A 4 15.87 -31.80 23.07
CA LEU A 4 15.27 -30.51 23.42
C LEU A 4 14.12 -30.25 22.42
N ILE A 5 12.89 -30.50 22.87
CA ILE A 5 11.69 -30.06 22.19
C ILE A 5 11.59 -28.55 22.44
N ASN A 6 11.69 -27.76 21.39
CA ASN A 6 11.46 -26.32 21.43
C ASN A 6 9.97 -26.07 21.66
N PRO A 7 9.50 -25.52 22.80
CA PRO A 7 8.09 -25.55 23.18
C PRO A 7 7.30 -24.29 22.77
N TYR A 8 7.76 -23.48 21.82
CA TYR A 8 7.03 -22.25 21.42
C TYR A 8 6.93 -22.11 19.90
N VAL A 9 6.26 -23.05 19.24
CA VAL A 9 5.51 -22.71 18.02
C VAL A 9 4.05 -22.56 18.46
N PHE A 10 3.65 -21.40 18.93
CA PHE A 10 2.24 -21.02 18.90
C PHE A 10 1.87 -20.87 17.41
N SER A 11 1.33 -21.93 16.81
CA SER A 11 0.59 -21.79 15.57
C SER A 11 -0.57 -20.84 15.87
N ALA A 12 -0.58 -19.65 15.30
CA ALA A 12 -1.76 -18.81 15.29
C ALA A 12 -2.90 -19.65 14.71
N SER A 13 -3.92 -19.95 15.53
CA SER A 13 -5.09 -20.69 15.07
C SER A 13 -5.87 -19.80 14.11
N GLY A 14 -5.83 -20.09 12.82
CA GLY A 14 -6.58 -19.31 11.82
C GLY A 14 -5.98 -19.49 10.42
N THR A 15 -6.79 -19.21 9.40
CA THR A 15 -6.39 -19.26 7.99
C THR A 15 -6.01 -17.85 7.53
N PRO A 16 -4.78 -17.62 7.03
CA PRO A 16 -4.36 -16.32 6.52
C PRO A 16 -5.31 -15.77 5.46
N GLY A 17 -5.69 -14.50 5.62
CA GLY A 17 -6.64 -13.81 4.75
C GLY A 17 -8.12 -14.15 4.98
N VAL A 18 -8.43 -15.15 5.81
CA VAL A 18 -9.81 -15.57 6.14
C VAL A 18 -10.19 -15.11 7.54
N ASP A 19 -9.37 -15.44 8.52
CA ASP A 19 -9.62 -15.12 9.92
C ASP A 19 -8.90 -13.83 10.31
N TRP A 20 -9.65 -12.85 10.80
CA TRP A 20 -9.13 -11.53 11.17
C TRP A 20 -9.34 -11.23 12.65
N ASN A 21 -8.32 -10.74 13.29
CA ASN A 21 -8.31 -10.41 14.70
C ASN A 21 -7.97 -8.94 14.92
N ILE A 22 -8.76 -8.27 15.78
CA ILE A 22 -8.47 -6.89 16.17
C ILE A 22 -7.23 -6.84 17.05
N ARG A 23 -6.43 -5.76 16.92
CA ARG A 23 -5.24 -5.49 17.72
C ARG A 23 -5.29 -4.06 18.24
N SER A 24 -4.63 -3.85 19.37
CA SER A 24 -4.45 -2.50 19.89
C SER A 24 -3.47 -1.72 19.01
N SER A 25 -3.87 -0.51 18.63
CA SER A 25 -2.96 0.43 17.98
C SER A 25 -2.09 1.15 19.01
N ALA A 26 -0.87 1.54 18.65
CA ALA A 26 0.03 2.28 19.55
C ALA A 26 -0.48 3.68 19.90
N ALA A 27 -1.31 4.26 19.02
CA ALA A 27 -2.02 5.52 19.20
C ALA A 27 -3.26 5.56 18.31
N ASP A 28 -4.21 6.43 18.62
CA ASP A 28 -5.41 6.66 17.79
C ASP A 28 -5.15 7.71 16.71
N ASN A 29 -4.02 7.57 16.02
CA ASN A 29 -3.72 8.35 14.82
C ASN A 29 -4.44 7.75 13.61
N ALA A 30 -4.79 8.57 12.63
CA ALA A 30 -5.37 8.11 11.37
C ALA A 30 -4.29 7.43 10.51
N TRP A 31 -4.08 6.13 10.72
CA TRP A 31 -3.09 5.32 10.02
C TRP A 31 -3.54 5.08 8.58
N LEU A 32 -2.67 5.39 7.60
CA LEU A 32 -3.01 5.31 6.17
C LEU A 32 -2.29 4.20 5.42
N ALA A 33 -1.04 3.91 5.77
CA ALA A 33 -0.24 2.92 5.06
C ALA A 33 0.63 2.12 6.03
N VAL A 34 0.95 0.89 5.64
CA VAL A 34 1.84 -0.02 6.36
C VAL A 34 2.70 -0.78 5.35
N ALA A 35 3.97 -1.01 5.68
CA ALA A 35 4.91 -1.82 4.90
C ALA A 35 5.65 -2.81 5.80
N TRP A 36 6.09 -3.92 5.22
CA TRP A 36 6.96 -4.91 5.86
C TRP A 36 8.38 -4.78 5.33
N ALA A 37 9.36 -4.77 6.24
CA ALA A 37 10.79 -4.82 5.94
C ALA A 37 11.35 -6.21 6.31
N PRO A 38 11.57 -7.11 5.34
CA PRO A 38 11.99 -8.48 5.62
C PRO A 38 13.32 -8.58 6.35
N SER A 39 14.31 -7.76 6.00
CA SER A 39 15.64 -7.77 6.61
C SER A 39 15.65 -7.26 8.05
N LEU A 40 14.66 -6.44 8.44
CA LEU A 40 14.49 -5.94 9.79
C LEU A 40 13.51 -6.80 10.62
N GLY A 41 12.73 -7.68 9.96
CA GLY A 41 11.63 -8.38 10.61
C GLY A 41 10.60 -7.41 11.20
N LEU A 42 10.26 -6.33 10.49
CA LEU A 42 9.53 -5.20 11.07
C LEU A 42 8.43 -4.67 10.13
N PHE A 43 7.22 -4.52 10.67
CA PHE A 43 6.21 -3.65 10.09
C PHE A 43 6.46 -2.19 10.50
N ALA A 44 6.28 -1.26 9.57
CA ALA A 44 6.21 0.17 9.84
C ALA A 44 4.93 0.75 9.23
N ALA A 45 4.18 1.52 10.00
CA ALA A 45 2.97 2.20 9.54
C ALA A 45 3.09 3.72 9.72
N VAL A 46 2.44 4.48 8.83
CA VAL A 46 2.46 5.94 8.84
C VAL A 46 1.04 6.51 8.90
N ALA A 47 0.91 7.70 9.53
CA ALA A 47 -0.35 8.37 9.80
C ALA A 47 -0.41 9.78 9.22
N GLN A 48 -1.65 10.26 8.97
CA GLN A 48 -1.87 11.63 8.51
C GLN A 48 -1.98 12.65 9.67
N ASP A 49 -2.18 12.20 10.90
CA ASP A 49 -2.33 13.05 12.09
C ASP A 49 -1.54 12.48 13.28
N GLY A 50 -1.58 13.19 14.41
CA GLY A 50 -0.77 12.94 15.59
C GLY A 50 0.30 14.01 15.77
N ALA A 51 0.76 14.21 17.00
CA ALA A 51 1.77 15.20 17.34
C ALA A 51 3.13 14.52 17.59
N GLY A 52 4.01 14.56 16.59
CA GLY A 52 5.35 13.96 16.64
C GLY A 52 5.39 12.43 16.59
N ASN A 53 4.23 11.74 16.54
CA ASN A 53 4.11 10.28 16.66
C ASN A 53 3.41 9.63 15.46
N ARG A 54 3.65 10.15 14.27
CA ARG A 54 2.98 9.69 13.02
C ARG A 54 3.61 8.44 12.41
N VAL A 55 4.39 7.71 13.17
CA VAL A 55 4.93 6.39 12.83
C VAL A 55 4.67 5.43 13.97
N MET A 56 4.34 4.19 13.65
CA MET A 56 4.38 3.06 14.60
C MET A 56 5.02 1.85 13.94
N THR A 57 5.67 1.02 14.75
CA THR A 57 6.35 -0.20 14.30
C THR A 57 5.93 -1.41 15.11
N SER A 58 6.01 -2.59 14.49
CA SER A 58 5.73 -3.87 15.16
C SER A 58 6.59 -5.00 14.56
N PRO A 59 7.24 -5.84 15.37
CA PRO A 59 7.95 -7.02 14.86
C PRO A 59 7.00 -8.18 14.51
N ASP A 60 5.79 -8.18 15.05
CA ASP A 60 4.86 -9.31 14.95
C ASP A 60 3.47 -8.93 14.40
N GLY A 61 3.21 -7.63 14.15
CA GLY A 61 1.91 -7.09 13.75
C GLY A 61 0.89 -7.03 14.88
N ILE A 62 1.22 -7.48 16.09
CA ILE A 62 0.33 -7.57 17.26
C ILE A 62 0.63 -6.45 18.26
N ALA A 63 1.89 -6.35 18.70
CA ALA A 63 2.36 -5.32 19.61
C ALA A 63 2.96 -4.16 18.83
N TRP A 64 2.37 -2.97 18.93
CA TRP A 64 2.79 -1.78 18.19
C TRP A 64 3.36 -0.73 19.12
N THR A 65 4.42 -0.08 18.68
CA THR A 65 5.12 1.00 19.40
C THR A 65 5.15 2.25 18.54
N THR A 66 4.74 3.39 19.11
CA THR A 66 4.89 4.70 18.43
C THR A 66 6.35 5.07 18.25
N ARG A 67 6.65 5.75 17.15
CA ARG A 67 7.95 6.32 16.84
C ARG A 67 7.81 7.80 16.52
N THR A 68 8.86 8.57 16.76
CA THR A 68 8.90 9.96 16.37
C THR A 68 9.00 10.07 14.85
N SER A 69 8.07 10.79 14.24
CA SER A 69 8.11 11.11 12.80
C SER A 69 9.09 12.26 12.54
N ALA A 70 9.69 12.30 11.33
CA ALA A 70 10.63 13.35 10.97
C ALA A 70 9.99 14.75 10.88
N ALA A 71 8.68 14.81 10.67
CA ALA A 71 7.85 16.02 10.65
C ALA A 71 6.38 15.64 10.87
N ASP A 72 5.58 16.61 11.30
CA ASP A 72 4.12 16.45 11.45
C ASP A 72 3.39 16.67 10.11
N ASN A 73 3.86 15.99 9.07
CA ASN A 73 3.22 15.96 7.76
C ASN A 73 2.19 14.84 7.67
N ASN A 74 1.18 15.00 6.81
CA ASN A 74 0.19 13.95 6.55
C ASN A 74 0.83 12.85 5.69
N TRP A 75 1.45 11.84 6.34
CA TRP A 75 2.12 10.72 5.68
C TRP A 75 1.07 9.78 5.08
N THR A 76 1.19 9.49 3.78
CA THR A 76 0.15 8.83 2.98
C THR A 76 0.55 7.45 2.47
N SER A 77 1.85 7.22 2.29
CA SER A 77 2.38 5.96 1.76
C SER A 77 3.78 5.70 2.30
N ILE A 78 4.12 4.42 2.44
CA ILE A 78 5.43 3.93 2.86
C ILE A 78 5.79 2.69 2.06
N VAL A 79 7.07 2.56 1.68
CA VAL A 79 7.64 1.39 1.01
C VAL A 79 9.00 1.04 1.63
N TRP A 80 9.37 -0.23 1.58
CA TRP A 80 10.72 -0.72 1.89
C TRP A 80 11.48 -1.03 0.60
N SER A 81 12.70 -0.52 0.49
CA SER A 81 13.67 -0.95 -0.52
C SER A 81 14.65 -1.96 0.11
N PRO A 82 14.62 -3.23 -0.28
CA PRO A 82 15.56 -4.22 0.23
C PRO A 82 17.00 -3.94 -0.21
N ASP A 83 17.19 -3.42 -1.43
CA ASP A 83 18.52 -3.15 -2.00
C ASP A 83 19.25 -2.01 -1.27
N LEU A 84 18.49 -1.00 -0.82
CA LEU A 84 19.03 0.15 -0.09
C LEU A 84 18.90 0.00 1.44
N SER A 85 18.22 -1.08 1.90
CA SER A 85 17.86 -1.25 3.31
C SER A 85 17.22 0.02 3.88
N LEU A 86 16.19 0.53 3.19
CA LEU A 86 15.64 1.84 3.48
C LEU A 86 14.11 1.86 3.37
N PHE A 87 13.45 2.33 4.42
CA PHE A 87 12.07 2.81 4.32
C PHE A 87 12.04 4.21 3.69
N VAL A 88 11.09 4.40 2.78
CA VAL A 88 10.76 5.71 2.21
C VAL A 88 9.27 5.95 2.42
N ALA A 89 8.91 7.09 3.00
CA ALA A 89 7.52 7.53 3.13
C ALA A 89 7.33 8.88 2.45
N VAL A 90 6.15 9.07 1.85
CA VAL A 90 5.75 10.31 1.19
C VAL A 90 4.51 10.91 1.85
N SER A 91 4.34 12.23 1.74
CA SER A 91 3.25 12.96 2.39
C SER A 91 2.49 13.90 1.46
N SER A 92 1.26 14.21 1.85
CA SER A 92 0.38 15.14 1.14
C SER A 92 0.55 16.59 1.60
N THR A 93 1.21 16.84 2.74
CA THR A 93 1.43 18.17 3.32
C THR A 93 2.89 18.39 3.70
N GLY A 94 3.24 19.62 4.02
CA GLY A 94 4.61 20.05 4.33
C GLY A 94 5.13 21.03 3.29
N THR A 95 6.19 21.76 3.61
CA THR A 95 6.84 22.70 2.70
C THR A 95 8.27 22.25 2.44
N GLY A 96 8.54 21.74 1.24
CA GLY A 96 9.84 21.23 0.81
C GLY A 96 10.29 19.92 1.49
N ASN A 97 9.47 19.32 2.38
CA ASN A 97 9.85 18.19 3.23
C ASN A 97 8.84 17.03 3.18
N ARG A 98 8.25 16.78 2.01
CA ARG A 98 7.21 15.75 1.84
C ARG A 98 7.74 14.33 1.65
N VAL A 99 8.99 14.09 2.04
CA VAL A 99 9.61 12.77 2.08
C VAL A 99 10.30 12.57 3.42
N MET A 100 10.25 11.38 3.99
CA MET A 100 11.10 10.95 5.09
C MET A 100 11.63 9.54 4.82
N THR A 101 12.82 9.26 5.37
CA THR A 101 13.49 7.97 5.22
C THR A 101 13.95 7.43 6.57
N SER A 102 14.02 6.09 6.68
CA SER A 102 14.55 5.41 7.85
C SER A 102 15.23 4.11 7.48
N PRO A 103 16.46 3.83 7.95
CA PRO A 103 17.11 2.54 7.75
C PRO A 103 16.64 1.46 8.74
N ASP A 104 16.01 1.84 9.84
CA ASP A 104 15.69 0.97 10.96
C ASP A 104 14.19 0.99 11.37
N GLY A 105 13.37 1.87 10.74
CA GLY A 105 11.97 2.10 11.10
C GLY A 105 11.77 2.90 12.40
N ILE A 106 12.85 3.25 13.09
CA ILE A 106 12.85 3.93 14.40
C ILE A 106 13.28 5.39 14.27
N THR A 107 14.42 5.60 13.59
CA THR A 107 15.02 6.93 13.37
C THR A 107 14.63 7.43 11.99
N TRP A 108 13.83 8.50 11.94
CA TRP A 108 13.32 9.08 10.70
C TRP A 108 13.97 10.40 10.38
N THR A 109 14.40 10.57 9.14
CA THR A 109 15.03 11.78 8.63
C THR A 109 14.18 12.40 7.55
N SER A 110 13.88 13.70 7.68
CA SER A 110 13.20 14.49 6.65
C SER A 110 14.08 14.67 5.42
N ARG A 111 13.46 14.58 4.23
CA ARG A 111 14.13 14.76 2.94
C ARG A 111 13.40 15.83 2.12
N THR A 112 14.15 16.52 1.28
CA THR A 112 13.59 17.49 0.36
C THR A 112 12.79 16.77 -0.74
N SER A 113 11.52 17.13 -0.89
CA SER A 113 10.69 16.67 -2.00
C SER A 113 10.96 17.45 -3.28
N ALA A 114 10.79 16.84 -4.45
CA ALA A 114 11.01 17.51 -5.72
C ALA A 114 10.01 18.63 -6.02
N ALA A 115 8.82 18.57 -5.40
CA ALA A 115 7.78 19.59 -5.42
C ALA A 115 6.86 19.39 -4.21
N ASP A 116 6.12 20.45 -3.86
CA ASP A 116 5.11 20.43 -2.81
C ASP A 116 3.75 19.96 -3.35
N ASN A 117 3.76 18.82 -4.07
CA ASN A 117 2.55 18.14 -4.53
C ASN A 117 2.02 17.21 -3.44
N ASN A 118 0.72 16.93 -3.49
CA ASN A 118 0.04 15.99 -2.60
C ASN A 118 0.41 14.54 -3.00
N TRP A 119 1.60 14.09 -2.54
CA TRP A 119 2.13 12.75 -2.84
C TRP A 119 1.29 11.68 -2.14
N ARG A 120 0.86 10.64 -2.88
CA ARG A 120 -0.11 9.64 -2.39
C ARG A 120 0.40 8.22 -2.33
N SER A 121 1.35 7.87 -3.20
CA SER A 121 1.90 6.52 -3.27
C SER A 121 3.36 6.57 -3.69
N VAL A 122 4.15 5.66 -3.16
CA VAL A 122 5.54 5.43 -3.54
C VAL A 122 5.78 3.93 -3.73
N ALA A 123 6.49 3.55 -4.80
CA ALA A 123 6.90 2.18 -5.10
C ALA A 123 8.40 2.12 -5.41
N TRP A 124 9.01 0.97 -5.16
CA TRP A 124 10.40 0.65 -5.49
C TRP A 124 10.48 -0.34 -6.65
N SER A 125 11.37 -0.09 -7.59
CA SER A 125 11.77 -1.03 -8.63
C SER A 125 13.20 -1.50 -8.38
N PRO A 126 13.44 -2.75 -7.96
CA PRO A 126 14.78 -3.30 -7.81
C PRO A 126 15.57 -3.32 -9.14
N ALA A 127 14.88 -3.66 -10.24
CA ALA A 127 15.51 -3.76 -11.55
C ALA A 127 16.04 -2.43 -12.09
N LEU A 128 15.40 -1.31 -11.73
CA LEU A 128 15.82 0.03 -12.15
C LEU A 128 16.61 0.77 -11.07
N GLY A 129 16.68 0.23 -9.84
CA GLY A 129 17.24 0.94 -8.70
C GLY A 129 16.52 2.28 -8.48
N LEU A 130 15.18 2.30 -8.52
CA LEU A 130 14.43 3.55 -8.61
C LEU A 130 13.16 3.53 -7.77
N PHE A 131 12.99 4.55 -6.93
CA PHE A 131 11.70 4.91 -6.36
C PHE A 131 10.90 5.76 -7.34
N VAL A 132 9.61 5.51 -7.40
CA VAL A 132 8.63 6.32 -8.12
C VAL A 132 7.52 6.71 -7.16
N ALA A 133 7.20 8.00 -7.07
CA ALA A 133 6.04 8.50 -6.33
C ALA A 133 5.07 9.24 -7.26
N VAL A 134 3.76 9.13 -6.96
CA VAL A 134 2.68 9.78 -7.71
C VAL A 134 1.83 10.66 -6.81
N SER A 135 1.20 11.71 -7.39
CA SER A 135 0.46 12.72 -6.64
C SER A 135 -0.94 13.01 -7.19
N LEU A 136 -1.79 13.58 -6.32
CA LEU A 136 -3.14 14.04 -6.68
C LEU A 136 -3.14 15.36 -7.44
N ASP A 137 -2.17 16.22 -7.22
CA ASP A 137 -2.13 17.59 -7.73
C ASP A 137 -0.78 17.94 -8.37
N GLY A 138 -0.66 19.15 -8.86
CA GLY A 138 0.44 19.61 -9.70
C GLY A 138 0.03 19.72 -11.16
N THR A 139 0.72 20.54 -11.94
CA THR A 139 0.45 20.74 -13.37
C THR A 139 1.58 20.13 -14.19
N GLY A 140 1.30 19.00 -14.85
CA GLY A 140 2.27 18.28 -15.67
C GLY A 140 3.39 17.57 -14.87
N ASN A 141 3.39 17.66 -13.52
CA ASN A 141 4.50 17.25 -12.66
C ASN A 141 4.07 16.29 -11.53
N ARG A 142 3.11 15.40 -11.80
CA ARG A 142 2.53 14.50 -10.80
C ARG A 142 3.30 13.20 -10.58
N VAL A 143 4.56 13.19 -10.98
CA VAL A 143 5.49 12.08 -10.73
C VAL A 143 6.81 12.65 -10.23
N MET A 144 7.42 12.01 -9.24
CA MET A 144 8.82 12.21 -8.87
C MET A 144 9.54 10.88 -8.73
N THR A 145 10.84 10.88 -8.97
CA THR A 145 11.70 9.69 -8.90
C THR A 145 12.94 9.94 -8.07
N SER A 146 13.46 8.90 -7.43
CA SER A 146 14.72 8.95 -6.68
C SER A 146 15.47 7.63 -6.77
N PRO A 147 16.79 7.61 -7.03
CA PRO A 147 17.59 6.40 -6.99
C PRO A 147 17.98 5.99 -5.54
N ASP A 148 17.95 6.91 -4.60
CA ASP A 148 18.51 6.76 -3.26
C ASP A 148 17.51 7.07 -2.11
N GLY A 149 16.28 7.49 -2.44
CA GLY A 149 15.27 7.95 -1.48
C GLY A 149 15.55 9.33 -0.87
N VAL A 150 16.67 9.96 -1.23
CA VAL A 150 17.15 11.25 -0.69
C VAL A 150 17.03 12.36 -1.72
N THR A 151 17.54 12.10 -2.92
CA THR A 151 17.55 13.06 -4.04
C THR A 151 16.38 12.79 -4.96
N TRP A 152 15.39 13.69 -4.97
CA TRP A 152 14.16 13.53 -5.75
C TRP A 152 14.14 14.46 -6.96
N THR A 153 13.73 13.92 -8.09
CA THR A 153 13.62 14.65 -9.36
C THR A 153 12.17 14.60 -9.85
N ILE A 154 11.61 15.75 -10.19
CA ILE A 154 10.27 15.85 -10.77
C ILE A 154 10.25 15.24 -12.17
N ARG A 155 9.14 14.60 -12.54
CA ARG A 155 8.92 14.01 -13.87
C ARG A 155 7.58 14.46 -14.42
N THR A 156 7.48 14.53 -15.74
CA THR A 156 6.23 14.82 -16.42
C THR A 156 5.29 13.62 -16.31
N SER A 157 4.08 13.87 -15.80
CA SER A 157 3.00 12.88 -15.79
C SER A 157 2.33 12.79 -17.16
N ALA A 158 1.78 11.62 -17.50
CA ALA A 158 1.10 11.44 -18.79
C ALA A 158 -0.19 12.27 -18.91
N ALA A 159 -0.81 12.64 -17.80
CA ALA A 159 -1.93 13.57 -17.68
C ALA A 159 -2.04 14.11 -16.26
N ASP A 160 -2.80 15.20 -16.09
CA ASP A 160 -3.11 15.78 -14.79
C ASP A 160 -4.31 15.08 -14.12
N ASN A 161 -4.31 13.74 -14.15
CA ASN A 161 -5.24 12.94 -13.38
C ASN A 161 -4.77 12.82 -11.92
N GLN A 162 -5.72 12.64 -11.01
CA GLN A 162 -5.42 12.45 -9.58
C GLN A 162 -4.90 11.02 -9.35
N TRP A 163 -3.56 10.85 -9.44
CA TRP A 163 -2.88 9.56 -9.29
C TRP A 163 -2.80 9.17 -7.82
N LEU A 164 -3.29 7.96 -7.47
CA LEU A 164 -3.38 7.50 -6.07
C LEU A 164 -2.48 6.34 -5.72
N SER A 165 -2.16 5.49 -6.68
CA SER A 165 -1.35 4.30 -6.42
C SER A 165 -0.43 4.03 -7.59
N VAL A 166 0.77 3.52 -7.30
CA VAL A 166 1.75 3.04 -8.28
C VAL A 166 2.31 1.70 -7.80
N ALA A 167 2.47 0.74 -8.72
CA ALA A 167 3.08 -0.56 -8.48
C ALA A 167 4.08 -0.91 -9.59
N TRP A 168 5.07 -1.74 -9.26
CA TRP A 168 6.06 -2.28 -10.18
C TRP A 168 5.80 -3.75 -10.47
N SER A 169 5.88 -4.14 -11.73
CA SER A 169 5.94 -5.54 -12.17
C SER A 169 7.36 -5.88 -12.62
N PRO A 170 8.10 -6.73 -11.90
CA PRO A 170 9.42 -7.18 -12.31
C PRO A 170 9.39 -8.00 -13.61
N ALA A 171 8.35 -8.80 -13.81
CA ALA A 171 8.22 -9.66 -14.98
C ALA A 171 7.99 -8.88 -16.29
N LEU A 172 7.26 -7.76 -16.21
CA LEU A 172 6.98 -6.91 -17.36
C LEU A 172 7.98 -5.75 -17.51
N GLY A 173 8.82 -5.50 -16.50
CA GLY A 173 9.66 -4.31 -16.45
C GLY A 173 8.83 -3.03 -16.49
N LEU A 174 7.72 -2.96 -15.77
CA LEU A 174 6.71 -1.92 -15.96
C LEU A 174 6.17 -1.38 -14.63
N PHE A 175 6.17 -0.05 -14.50
CA PHE A 175 5.34 0.63 -13.52
C PHE A 175 3.93 0.83 -14.08
N VAL A 176 2.93 0.64 -13.22
CA VAL A 176 1.52 0.96 -13.47
C VAL A 176 1.05 1.90 -12.38
N ALA A 177 0.42 3.01 -12.75
CA ALA A 177 -0.25 3.91 -11.83
C ALA A 177 -1.74 4.02 -12.17
N VAL A 178 -2.58 4.16 -11.12
CA VAL A 178 -4.04 4.29 -11.25
C VAL A 178 -4.54 5.58 -10.61
N ALA A 179 -5.66 6.11 -11.14
CA ALA A 179 -6.21 7.42 -10.78
C ALA A 179 -7.69 7.37 -10.40
N ILE A 180 -8.13 8.40 -9.65
CA ILE A 180 -9.55 8.59 -9.31
C ILE A 180 -10.26 9.60 -10.23
N SER A 181 -9.52 10.30 -11.09
CA SER A 181 -10.08 11.26 -12.06
C SER A 181 -9.57 10.97 -13.47
N GLY A 182 -10.15 11.62 -14.46
CA GLY A 182 -9.93 11.38 -15.87
C GLY A 182 -11.12 10.63 -16.49
N THR A 183 -11.29 10.72 -17.83
CA THR A 183 -12.35 10.06 -18.56
C THR A 183 -11.75 9.02 -19.50
N GLY A 184 -11.98 7.74 -19.23
CA GLY A 184 -11.45 6.60 -19.99
C GLY A 184 -9.95 6.37 -19.87
N ASN A 185 -9.21 7.19 -19.09
CA ASN A 185 -7.75 7.23 -19.07
C ASN A 185 -7.13 7.20 -17.65
N ARG A 186 -7.74 6.44 -16.74
CA ARG A 186 -7.33 6.38 -15.33
C ARG A 186 -6.19 5.41 -15.05
N VAL A 187 -5.40 5.10 -16.05
CA VAL A 187 -4.17 4.29 -15.95
C VAL A 187 -3.05 4.97 -16.72
N MET A 188 -1.85 4.95 -16.18
CA MET A 188 -0.63 5.28 -16.92
C MET A 188 0.46 4.25 -16.62
N THR A 189 1.36 4.04 -17.58
CA THR A 189 2.45 3.06 -17.51
C THR A 189 3.78 3.67 -17.85
N SER A 190 4.87 3.13 -17.27
CA SER A 190 6.23 3.54 -17.58
C SER A 190 7.21 2.37 -17.43
N ALA A 191 8.06 2.15 -18.41
CA ALA A 191 9.12 1.15 -18.34
C ALA A 191 10.39 1.67 -17.61
N ASN A 192 10.51 2.97 -17.41
CA ASN A 192 11.73 3.59 -16.86
C ASN A 192 11.46 4.56 -15.68
N GLY A 193 10.18 4.73 -15.28
CA GLY A 193 9.77 5.67 -14.23
C GLY A 193 9.80 7.15 -14.64
N THR A 194 10.32 7.49 -15.82
CA THR A 194 10.52 8.89 -16.26
C THR A 194 9.61 9.30 -17.41
N SER A 195 9.31 8.38 -18.32
CA SER A 195 8.42 8.59 -19.46
C SER A 195 7.13 7.81 -19.25
N TRP A 196 6.00 8.49 -19.20
CA TRP A 196 4.71 7.91 -18.87
C TRP A 196 3.75 7.96 -20.07
N THR A 197 3.01 6.88 -20.26
CA THR A 197 2.03 6.74 -21.34
C THR A 197 0.65 6.46 -20.72
N LEU A 198 -0.37 7.24 -21.16
CA LEU A 198 -1.78 6.99 -20.78
C LEU A 198 -2.27 5.66 -21.33
N ARG A 199 -3.12 5.00 -20.57
CA ARG A 199 -3.81 3.78 -20.95
C ARG A 199 -5.30 3.92 -20.64
N SER A 200 -6.12 3.20 -21.41
CA SER A 200 -7.55 3.13 -21.15
C SER A 200 -7.80 2.31 -19.88
N SER A 201 -8.61 2.86 -18.98
CA SER A 201 -9.13 2.12 -17.83
C SER A 201 -10.36 1.29 -18.23
N ALA A 202 -10.60 0.17 -17.57
CA ALA A 202 -11.78 -0.68 -17.86
C ALA A 202 -13.11 -0.01 -17.51
N ALA A 203 -13.09 0.98 -16.62
CA ALA A 203 -14.23 1.84 -16.26
C ALA A 203 -13.71 3.12 -15.61
N ASP A 204 -14.58 4.15 -15.56
CA ASP A 204 -14.27 5.41 -14.88
C ASP A 204 -14.61 5.35 -13.38
N ASN A 205 -14.19 4.25 -12.74
CA ASN A 205 -14.24 4.11 -11.30
C ASN A 205 -13.06 4.85 -10.64
N GLN A 206 -13.25 5.25 -9.39
CA GLN A 206 -12.19 5.89 -8.61
C GLN A 206 -11.21 4.81 -8.11
N TRP A 207 -10.18 4.51 -8.93
CA TRP A 207 -9.19 3.48 -8.66
C TRP A 207 -8.23 3.94 -7.54
N ARG A 208 -8.19 3.16 -6.45
CA ARG A 208 -7.49 3.53 -5.20
C ARG A 208 -6.13 2.87 -5.06
N SER A 209 -6.00 1.62 -5.47
CA SER A 209 -4.81 0.82 -5.28
C SER A 209 -4.62 -0.16 -6.42
N VAL A 210 -3.36 -0.43 -6.75
CA VAL A 210 -2.95 -1.45 -7.73
C VAL A 210 -1.82 -2.30 -7.15
N ALA A 211 -1.88 -3.63 -7.39
CA ALA A 211 -0.86 -4.60 -6.98
C ALA A 211 -0.55 -5.56 -8.13
N TRP A 212 0.66 -6.12 -8.13
CA TRP A 212 1.12 -7.14 -9.07
C TRP A 212 1.24 -8.49 -8.38
N SER A 213 0.77 -9.54 -9.03
CA SER A 213 1.03 -10.94 -8.67
C SER A 213 2.02 -11.56 -9.66
N PRO A 214 3.26 -11.88 -9.25
CA PRO A 214 4.21 -12.58 -10.12
C PRO A 214 3.75 -13.99 -10.51
N ALA A 215 3.08 -14.67 -9.58
CA ALA A 215 2.63 -16.05 -9.78
C ALA A 215 1.51 -16.15 -10.83
N LEU A 216 0.63 -15.14 -10.89
CA LEU A 216 -0.49 -15.12 -11.82
C LEU A 216 -0.15 -14.31 -13.10
N GLY A 217 0.96 -13.58 -13.12
CA GLY A 217 1.26 -12.64 -14.20
C GLY A 217 0.17 -11.58 -14.34
N LEU A 218 -0.32 -11.02 -13.24
CA LEU A 218 -1.55 -10.22 -13.24
C LEU A 218 -1.45 -8.98 -12.35
N PHE A 219 -1.79 -7.81 -12.89
CA PHE A 219 -2.15 -6.65 -12.11
C PHE A 219 -3.61 -6.74 -11.67
N VAL A 220 -3.86 -6.33 -10.44
CA VAL A 220 -5.20 -6.13 -9.87
C VAL A 220 -5.30 -4.71 -9.35
N ALA A 221 -6.35 -3.99 -9.71
CA ALA A 221 -6.68 -2.70 -9.13
C ALA A 221 -8.06 -2.71 -8.49
N VAL A 222 -8.21 -1.99 -7.37
CA VAL A 222 -9.46 -1.86 -6.62
C VAL A 222 -9.92 -0.41 -6.55
N ALA A 223 -11.24 -0.20 -6.45
CA ALA A 223 -11.88 1.11 -6.51
C ALA A 223 -12.82 1.39 -5.33
N GLN A 224 -13.00 2.68 -5.02
CA GLN A 224 -13.98 3.13 -4.03
C GLN A 224 -15.36 3.48 -4.64
N SER A 225 -15.49 3.49 -5.96
CA SER A 225 -16.76 3.77 -6.66
C SER A 225 -17.04 2.72 -7.74
N GLY A 226 -18.27 2.72 -8.25
CA GLY A 226 -18.78 1.73 -9.17
C GLY A 226 -19.83 0.82 -8.51
N THR A 227 -20.63 0.13 -9.30
CA THR A 227 -21.66 -0.79 -8.80
C THR A 227 -21.37 -2.20 -9.30
N GLY A 228 -20.98 -3.09 -8.39
CA GLY A 228 -20.62 -4.48 -8.68
C GLY A 228 -19.30 -4.65 -9.45
N ASN A 229 -18.59 -3.56 -9.78
CA ASN A 229 -17.44 -3.55 -10.70
C ASN A 229 -16.20 -2.84 -10.14
N ARG A 230 -15.96 -2.95 -8.84
CA ARG A 230 -14.85 -2.24 -8.15
C ARG A 230 -13.53 -2.96 -8.20
N VAL A 231 -13.34 -3.86 -9.16
CA VAL A 231 -12.07 -4.53 -9.46
C VAL A 231 -11.82 -4.48 -10.96
N MET A 232 -10.58 -4.25 -11.36
CA MET A 232 -10.11 -4.49 -12.74
C MET A 232 -8.78 -5.22 -12.73
N THR A 233 -8.53 -6.00 -13.77
CA THR A 233 -7.30 -6.80 -13.91
C THR A 233 -6.65 -6.57 -15.25
N SER A 234 -5.31 -6.72 -15.32
CA SER A 234 -4.55 -6.63 -16.56
C SER A 234 -3.34 -7.56 -16.52
N PRO A 235 -3.10 -8.39 -17.55
CA PRO A 235 -1.90 -9.21 -17.65
C PRO A 235 -0.68 -8.41 -18.13
N ASP A 236 -0.88 -7.27 -18.76
CA ASP A 236 0.16 -6.49 -19.45
C ASP A 236 0.27 -5.02 -18.97
N GLY A 237 -0.62 -4.59 -18.05
CA GLY A 237 -0.72 -3.20 -17.58
C GLY A 237 -1.32 -2.23 -18.60
N ILE A 238 -1.70 -2.70 -19.79
CA ILE A 238 -2.20 -1.92 -20.93
C ILE A 238 -3.68 -2.18 -21.17
N ASN A 239 -4.04 -3.47 -21.25
CA ASN A 239 -5.40 -3.92 -21.51
C ASN A 239 -6.07 -4.32 -20.18
N TRP A 240 -7.10 -3.57 -19.77
CA TRP A 240 -7.76 -3.76 -18.49
C TRP A 240 -9.15 -4.34 -18.67
N THR A 241 -9.48 -5.33 -17.86
CA THR A 241 -10.80 -6.00 -17.85
C THR A 241 -11.48 -5.78 -16.49
N ILE A 242 -12.72 -5.33 -16.53
CA ILE A 242 -13.54 -5.15 -15.32
C ILE A 242 -13.87 -6.51 -14.69
N ARG A 243 -13.92 -6.56 -13.35
CA ARG A 243 -14.29 -7.75 -12.58
C ARG A 243 -15.33 -7.39 -11.54
N THR A 244 -16.11 -8.39 -11.15
CA THR A 244 -17.09 -8.25 -10.08
C THR A 244 -16.37 -8.19 -8.72
N SER A 245 -16.65 -7.17 -7.93
CA SER A 245 -16.18 -7.07 -6.53
C SER A 245 -17.10 -7.88 -5.60
N ALA A 246 -16.53 -8.37 -4.48
CA ALA A 246 -17.31 -9.15 -3.50
C ALA A 246 -18.42 -8.33 -2.81
N ALA A 247 -18.25 -7.01 -2.77
CA ALA A 247 -19.22 -6.05 -2.26
C ALA A 247 -18.95 -4.65 -2.82
N ASP A 248 -19.93 -3.75 -2.77
CA ASP A 248 -19.77 -2.35 -3.16
C ASP A 248 -19.23 -1.49 -2.00
N ASN A 249 -18.16 -1.98 -1.38
CA ASN A 249 -17.42 -1.26 -0.36
C ASN A 249 -16.37 -0.32 -0.99
N ASN A 250 -15.99 0.75 -0.29
CA ASN A 250 -14.88 1.60 -0.72
C ASN A 250 -13.56 0.86 -0.49
N TRP A 251 -13.10 0.12 -1.49
CA TRP A 251 -11.85 -0.64 -1.44
C TRP A 251 -10.66 0.32 -1.52
N MET A 252 -9.79 0.28 -0.51
CA MET A 252 -8.72 1.26 -0.30
C MET A 252 -7.36 0.75 -0.73
N THR A 253 -7.01 -0.49 -0.35
CA THR A 253 -5.71 -1.11 -0.64
C THR A 253 -5.90 -2.56 -1.02
N VAL A 254 -5.12 -3.02 -2.02
CA VAL A 254 -4.98 -4.43 -2.39
C VAL A 254 -3.50 -4.82 -2.36
N VAL A 255 -3.19 -6.01 -1.86
CA VAL A 255 -1.85 -6.60 -1.84
C VAL A 255 -1.90 -8.06 -2.27
N TRP A 256 -0.76 -8.57 -2.78
CA TRP A 256 -0.55 -9.98 -3.08
C TRP A 256 0.31 -10.63 -2.00
N ALA A 257 -0.09 -11.80 -1.50
CA ALA A 257 0.64 -12.64 -0.57
C ALA A 257 1.17 -13.89 -1.31
N PRO A 258 2.43 -13.87 -1.77
CA PRO A 258 2.93 -14.88 -2.72
C PRO A 258 3.02 -16.29 -2.11
N GLU A 259 3.35 -16.42 -0.82
CA GLU A 259 3.53 -17.71 -0.16
C GLU A 259 2.22 -18.48 0.02
N ILE A 260 1.10 -17.78 0.04
CA ILE A 260 -0.24 -18.38 0.17
C ILE A 260 -1.08 -18.23 -1.10
N GLY A 261 -0.52 -17.60 -2.16
CA GLY A 261 -1.20 -17.44 -3.44
C GLY A 261 -2.50 -16.65 -3.34
N LEU A 262 -2.53 -15.54 -2.60
CA LEU A 262 -3.76 -14.84 -2.28
C LEU A 262 -3.64 -13.31 -2.43
N PHE A 263 -4.58 -12.71 -3.16
CA PHE A 263 -4.86 -11.28 -3.03
C PHE A 263 -5.75 -11.03 -1.82
N ALA A 264 -5.45 -9.96 -1.08
CA ALA A 264 -6.33 -9.43 -0.06
C ALA A 264 -6.54 -7.92 -0.29
N ALA A 265 -7.75 -7.45 -0.08
CA ALA A 265 -8.09 -6.03 -0.15
C ALA A 265 -8.88 -5.61 1.08
N VAL A 266 -8.67 -4.37 1.54
CA VAL A 266 -9.36 -3.77 2.69
C VAL A 266 -10.18 -2.56 2.27
N ALA A 267 -11.27 -2.30 3.02
CA ALA A 267 -12.21 -1.24 2.71
C ALA A 267 -12.48 -0.30 3.89
N SER A 268 -12.82 0.96 3.58
CA SER A 268 -13.21 1.95 4.59
C SER A 268 -14.71 1.96 4.90
N THR A 269 -15.54 1.28 4.10
CA THR A 269 -16.99 1.16 4.26
C THR A 269 -17.42 -0.30 4.18
N GLY A 270 -18.67 -0.57 4.55
CA GLY A 270 -19.27 -1.91 4.64
C GLY A 270 -19.60 -2.25 6.09
N SER A 271 -20.37 -3.30 6.31
CA SER A 271 -20.81 -3.74 7.64
C SER A 271 -20.38 -5.18 7.85
N GLY A 272 -19.33 -5.39 8.67
CA GLY A 272 -18.77 -6.69 8.97
C GLY A 272 -18.06 -7.39 7.79
N ASN A 273 -17.85 -6.70 6.64
CA ASN A 273 -17.33 -7.29 5.40
C ASN A 273 -16.28 -6.41 4.72
N ARG A 274 -15.44 -5.72 5.49
CA ARG A 274 -14.43 -4.77 4.98
C ARG A 274 -13.13 -5.42 4.53
N VAL A 275 -13.13 -6.72 4.29
CA VAL A 275 -12.05 -7.46 3.63
C VAL A 275 -12.65 -8.30 2.52
N MET A 276 -11.95 -8.40 1.40
CA MET A 276 -12.19 -9.40 0.36
C MET A 276 -10.88 -10.04 -0.05
N THR A 277 -10.95 -11.30 -0.45
CA THR A 277 -9.78 -12.07 -0.91
C THR A 277 -10.07 -12.79 -2.21
N SER A 278 -9.01 -13.04 -3.00
CA SER A 278 -9.09 -13.75 -4.27
C SER A 278 -7.81 -14.53 -4.55
N PRO A 279 -7.89 -15.83 -4.90
CA PRO A 279 -6.73 -16.62 -5.31
C PRO A 279 -6.31 -16.34 -6.77
N ASP A 280 -7.18 -15.78 -7.59
CA ASP A 280 -6.99 -15.60 -9.03
C ASP A 280 -7.13 -14.15 -9.53
N GLY A 281 -7.46 -13.21 -8.63
CA GLY A 281 -7.72 -11.80 -8.97
C GLY A 281 -9.06 -11.56 -9.69
N VAL A 282 -9.81 -12.60 -9.99
CA VAL A 282 -11.07 -12.56 -10.76
C VAL A 282 -12.28 -12.84 -9.88
N ASN A 283 -12.21 -13.90 -9.09
CA ASN A 283 -13.27 -14.34 -8.19
C ASN A 283 -12.97 -13.85 -6.76
N TRP A 284 -13.80 -12.95 -6.25
CA TRP A 284 -13.59 -12.30 -4.95
C TRP A 284 -14.61 -12.78 -3.92
N THR A 285 -14.12 -13.06 -2.73
CA THR A 285 -14.95 -13.48 -1.58
C THR A 285 -14.82 -12.46 -0.45
N ALA A 286 -15.95 -11.96 0.04
CA ALA A 286 -16.00 -11.11 1.22
C ALA A 286 -15.64 -11.93 2.47
N ARG A 287 -14.89 -11.31 3.39
CA ARG A 287 -14.48 -11.90 4.67
C ARG A 287 -15.06 -11.10 5.81
N THR A 288 -15.38 -11.79 6.90
CA THR A 288 -15.83 -11.15 8.12
C THR A 288 -14.70 -10.34 8.74
N THR A 289 -15.01 -9.09 9.12
CA THR A 289 -14.07 -8.21 9.81
C THR A 289 -14.44 -8.07 11.29
N PRO A 290 -13.44 -8.02 12.20
CA PRO A 290 -13.70 -7.97 13.64
C PRO A 290 -14.20 -6.58 14.10
N ALA A 291 -14.04 -5.56 13.28
CA ALA A 291 -14.53 -4.20 13.55
C ALA A 291 -14.77 -3.44 12.23
N ASP A 292 -15.74 -2.54 12.25
CA ASP A 292 -16.08 -1.66 11.13
C ASP A 292 -15.27 -0.35 11.17
N ASN A 293 -13.96 -0.47 11.32
CA ASN A 293 -13.03 0.66 11.22
C ASN A 293 -12.76 1.01 9.75
N GLY A 294 -12.42 2.25 9.46
CA GLY A 294 -12.02 2.69 8.11
C GLY A 294 -10.63 2.14 7.77
N TRP A 295 -10.56 0.90 7.28
CA TRP A 295 -9.30 0.24 6.92
C TRP A 295 -8.70 0.91 5.69
N GLN A 296 -7.43 1.33 5.78
CA GLN A 296 -6.74 2.11 4.75
C GLN A 296 -5.54 1.38 4.16
N GLY A 297 -4.63 0.90 4.98
CA GLY A 297 -3.39 0.24 4.58
C GLY A 297 -3.41 -1.25 4.89
N LEU A 298 -2.69 -2.02 4.07
CA LEU A 298 -2.55 -3.47 4.21
C LEU A 298 -1.13 -3.87 3.79
N ALA A 299 -0.48 -4.75 4.55
CA ALA A 299 0.80 -5.36 4.20
C ALA A 299 0.79 -6.85 4.54
N TRP A 300 1.60 -7.62 3.80
CA TRP A 300 1.88 -9.02 4.05
C TRP A 300 3.31 -9.20 4.56
N SER A 301 3.48 -10.03 5.58
CA SER A 301 4.76 -10.52 6.05
C SER A 301 4.91 -12.00 5.72
N PRO A 302 5.80 -12.37 4.78
CA PRO A 302 6.12 -13.77 4.48
C PRO A 302 6.66 -14.53 5.68
N ALA A 303 7.55 -13.89 6.44
CA ALA A 303 8.21 -14.51 7.59
C ALA A 303 7.25 -14.88 8.72
N LEU A 304 6.16 -14.11 8.87
CA LEU A 304 5.15 -14.34 9.89
C LEU A 304 3.90 -15.04 9.34
N SER A 305 3.84 -15.26 8.02
CA SER A 305 2.62 -15.70 7.31
C SER A 305 1.40 -14.89 7.75
N ARG A 306 1.53 -13.54 7.77
CA ARG A 306 0.56 -12.65 8.40
C ARG A 306 0.29 -11.39 7.60
N PHE A 307 -0.99 -11.07 7.46
CA PHE A 307 -1.42 -9.74 7.06
C PHE A 307 -1.51 -8.82 8.28
N ALA A 308 -1.13 -7.56 8.08
CA ALA A 308 -1.42 -6.47 9.01
C ALA A 308 -2.14 -5.36 8.26
N ALA A 309 -3.30 -4.95 8.77
CA ALA A 309 -4.07 -3.84 8.24
C ALA A 309 -4.17 -2.71 9.27
N VAL A 310 -4.15 -1.46 8.79
CA VAL A 310 -4.26 -0.26 9.62
C VAL A 310 -5.44 0.60 9.20
N ALA A 311 -6.04 1.32 10.17
CA ALA A 311 -7.26 2.09 9.99
C ALA A 311 -7.10 3.56 10.41
N ASN A 312 -7.90 4.43 9.79
CA ASN A 312 -7.98 5.84 10.15
C ASN A 312 -9.09 6.18 11.15
N THR A 313 -9.92 5.20 11.52
CA THR A 313 -10.99 5.32 12.54
C THR A 313 -10.92 4.18 13.52
N GLY A 314 -11.64 4.31 14.65
CA GLY A 314 -11.63 3.37 15.76
C GLY A 314 -10.99 4.00 17.00
N THR A 315 -11.16 3.39 18.17
CA THR A 315 -10.58 3.85 19.44
C THR A 315 -9.79 2.71 20.07
N GLY A 316 -8.46 2.85 20.12
CA GLY A 316 -7.52 1.84 20.64
C GLY A 316 -7.38 0.58 19.79
N ASN A 317 -8.09 0.48 18.64
CA ASN A 317 -8.24 -0.75 17.85
C ASN A 317 -8.01 -0.55 16.33
N ARG A 318 -7.10 0.37 15.97
CA ARG A 318 -6.84 0.75 14.56
C ARG A 318 -5.88 -0.21 13.85
N VAL A 319 -5.72 -1.42 14.33
CA VAL A 319 -4.97 -2.49 13.70
C VAL A 319 -5.80 -3.77 13.70
N MET A 320 -5.74 -4.54 12.63
CA MET A 320 -6.17 -5.94 12.61
C MET A 320 -5.12 -6.80 11.89
N THR A 321 -5.05 -8.05 12.28
CA THR A 321 -4.15 -9.03 11.66
C THR A 321 -4.92 -10.27 11.23
N SER A 322 -4.43 -10.92 10.18
CA SER A 322 -4.85 -12.26 9.80
C SER A 322 -3.61 -13.16 9.80
N PRO A 323 -3.63 -14.28 10.55
CA PRO A 323 -2.51 -15.22 10.61
C PRO A 323 -2.32 -15.91 9.28
#